data_15d4bd8cd6dcd8edb2865b33fc7f126c
#
_entry.id   15d4bd8cd6dcd8edb2865b33fc7f126c
#
_cell.length_a   1.000
_cell.length_b   1.000
_cell.length_c   1.000
_cell.angle_alpha   90.00
_cell.angle_beta   90.00
_cell.angle_gamma   90.00
#
_symmetry.space_group_name_H-M   'P 1'
#
loop_
_entity.id
_entity.type
_entity.pdbx_description
1 polymer ?
#
loop_
_entity_poly.entity_id
_entity_poly.type
_entity_poly.pdbx_seq_one_letter_code
_entity_poly.pdbx_strand_id
1 'polypeptide(L)'
;MENERKKEHLENFLKSNFKSNTLFDNVYIEHFALTDLNFDEIDTSVNFLGKKLSFPLLINAMTGGAETSYDVNEDLARLCKNFNIAFESGSQKVALQDDELVETFTIVKDILDEKNIIISNLSALSSLEDAKKAVEMLNSDAISLHLNPAQEIVQFEGDRNFKGILENIENIVKNLDVPVIIKETGCGISKKTCEKLLNVGVKYIDISGYGGTNFIEIENLRRTDLDFTNIYGWGIPTAKCIIDCRKISKDFTLIGSGGIKTGEDIAKAIILGSDMIAIAGEVLRYLIHGGYKFAEDYLKSLIYQTKMIMLLLGVKNIEELKQVEYKIFGKLKEICEY
;
A
#
# COMPACT_ATOMS: atom_id res chain seq x y z
N MET A 1 0.89 19.55 18.27
CA MET A 1 1.66 19.62 17.00
C MET A 1 1.51 18.36 16.15
N GLU A 2 1.86 17.14 16.60
CA GLU A 2 1.73 15.94 15.75
C GLU A 2 0.28 15.50 15.50
N ASN A 3 -0.60 15.61 16.48
CA ASN A 3 -2.03 15.33 16.35
C ASN A 3 -2.70 16.28 15.33
N GLU A 4 -2.34 17.55 15.35
CA GLU A 4 -2.81 18.56 14.41
C GLU A 4 -2.32 18.28 12.97
N ARG A 5 -1.06 17.85 12.81
CA ARG A 5 -0.50 17.39 11.54
C ARG A 5 -1.29 16.24 10.91
N LYS A 6 -1.66 15.23 11.70
CA LYS A 6 -2.45 14.08 11.22
C LYS A 6 -3.82 14.50 10.69
N LYS A 7 -4.46 15.45 11.36
CA LYS A 7 -5.73 16.05 10.91
C LYS A 7 -5.53 16.85 9.61
N GLU A 8 -4.51 17.67 9.53
CA GLU A 8 -4.16 18.43 8.31
C GLU A 8 -3.84 17.52 7.12
N HIS A 9 -3.14 16.39 7.34
CA HIS A 9 -2.88 15.41 6.28
C HIS A 9 -4.18 14.88 5.69
N LEU A 10 -5.16 14.54 6.53
CA LEU A 10 -6.46 14.04 6.09
C LEU A 10 -7.22 15.10 5.29
N GLU A 11 -7.29 16.33 5.82
CA GLU A 11 -7.95 17.45 5.14
C GLU A 11 -7.28 17.78 3.79
N ASN A 12 -5.95 17.82 3.75
CA ASN A 12 -5.21 18.14 2.54
C ASN A 12 -5.25 17.00 1.53
N PHE A 13 -5.31 15.73 1.98
CA PHE A 13 -5.57 14.60 1.10
C PHE A 13 -6.91 14.77 0.36
N LEU A 14 -7.97 15.21 1.06
CA LEU A 14 -9.27 15.44 0.44
C LEU A 14 -9.28 16.65 -0.53
N LYS A 15 -8.42 17.65 -0.28
CA LYS A 15 -8.24 18.83 -1.16
C LYS A 15 -7.30 18.56 -2.33
N SER A 16 -6.41 17.56 -2.21
CA SER A 16 -5.43 17.26 -3.24
C SER A 16 -6.12 16.84 -4.54
N ASN A 17 -5.69 17.40 -5.64
CA ASN A 17 -6.31 17.17 -6.95
C ASN A 17 -5.30 16.99 -8.08
N PHE A 18 -4.01 16.90 -7.78
CA PHE A 18 -2.99 16.64 -8.78
C PHE A 18 -3.21 15.25 -9.42
N LYS A 19 -3.31 15.25 -10.75
CA LYS A 19 -3.54 14.02 -11.50
C LYS A 19 -2.22 13.32 -11.80
N SER A 20 -1.95 12.26 -11.08
CA SER A 20 -0.89 11.31 -11.35
C SER A 20 -1.36 10.20 -12.30
N ASN A 21 -0.43 9.44 -12.88
CA ASN A 21 -0.75 8.36 -13.81
C ASN A 21 0.05 7.09 -13.46
N THR A 22 -0.65 6.01 -13.19
CA THR A 22 -0.09 4.68 -12.91
C THR A 22 0.54 4.02 -14.14
N LEU A 23 0.18 4.46 -15.35
CA LEU A 23 0.44 3.86 -16.66
C LEU A 23 -0.18 2.46 -16.86
N PHE A 24 -1.19 2.06 -16.09
CA PHE A 24 -1.97 0.84 -16.39
C PHE A 24 -2.75 0.94 -17.70
N ASP A 25 -3.09 2.15 -18.16
CA ASP A 25 -3.68 2.37 -19.49
C ASP A 25 -2.76 1.96 -20.63
N ASN A 26 -1.45 1.83 -20.37
CA ASN A 26 -0.47 1.34 -21.33
C ASN A 26 -0.21 -0.17 -21.23
N VAL A 27 -1.07 -0.92 -20.55
CA VAL A 27 -1.04 -2.38 -20.48
C VAL A 27 -2.27 -2.91 -21.23
N TYR A 28 -2.01 -3.65 -22.29
CA TYR A 28 -3.03 -4.35 -23.08
C TYR A 28 -3.10 -5.81 -22.68
N ILE A 29 -4.30 -6.29 -22.45
CA ILE A 29 -4.63 -7.68 -22.14
C ILE A 29 -5.71 -8.11 -23.14
N GLU A 30 -5.52 -9.26 -23.75
CA GLU A 30 -6.43 -9.74 -24.79
C GLU A 30 -7.67 -10.40 -24.17
N HIS A 31 -8.85 -9.97 -24.61
CA HIS A 31 -10.11 -10.55 -24.18
C HIS A 31 -10.31 -11.97 -24.73
N PHE A 32 -10.76 -12.88 -23.89
CA PHE A 32 -11.12 -14.24 -24.25
C PHE A 32 -12.65 -14.44 -24.19
N ALA A 33 -13.31 -14.35 -25.35
CA ALA A 33 -14.77 -14.40 -25.46
C ALA A 33 -15.37 -15.79 -25.23
N LEU A 34 -14.58 -16.87 -25.39
CA LEU A 34 -15.04 -18.26 -25.27
C LEU A 34 -14.61 -18.83 -23.89
N THR A 35 -15.08 -18.21 -22.82
CA THR A 35 -14.82 -18.73 -21.46
C THR A 35 -15.70 -19.96 -21.19
N ASP A 36 -15.13 -20.99 -20.56
CA ASP A 36 -15.82 -22.20 -20.08
C ASP A 36 -15.72 -22.28 -18.53
N LEU A 37 -16.03 -21.15 -17.88
CA LEU A 37 -15.94 -21.01 -16.42
C LEU A 37 -17.30 -20.58 -15.85
N ASN A 38 -17.61 -21.10 -14.67
CA ASN A 38 -18.68 -20.56 -13.83
C ASN A 38 -18.11 -19.40 -12.99
N PHE A 39 -18.75 -18.24 -13.04
CA PHE A 39 -18.34 -17.04 -12.28
C PHE A 39 -18.19 -17.29 -10.77
N ASP A 40 -19.07 -18.12 -10.20
CA ASP A 40 -19.08 -18.42 -8.77
C ASP A 40 -17.91 -19.35 -8.33
N GLU A 41 -17.29 -20.06 -9.28
CA GLU A 41 -16.16 -20.95 -9.03
C GLU A 41 -14.80 -20.24 -9.13
N ILE A 42 -14.78 -18.95 -9.52
CA ILE A 42 -13.55 -18.18 -9.57
C ILE A 42 -13.04 -17.92 -8.15
N ASP A 43 -11.86 -18.46 -7.84
CA ASP A 43 -11.18 -18.32 -6.55
C ASP A 43 -10.17 -17.18 -6.58
N THR A 44 -10.44 -16.14 -5.80
CA THR A 44 -9.54 -14.99 -5.60
C THR A 44 -8.68 -15.10 -4.35
N SER A 45 -8.74 -16.22 -3.63
CA SER A 45 -8.00 -16.38 -2.38
C SER A 45 -6.48 -16.48 -2.62
N VAL A 46 -5.72 -15.99 -1.64
CA VAL A 46 -4.25 -16.05 -1.62
C VAL A 46 -3.74 -16.35 -0.22
N ASN A 47 -2.51 -16.84 -0.13
CA ASN A 47 -1.80 -16.93 1.14
C ASN A 47 -0.86 -15.73 1.29
N PHE A 48 -0.96 -15.01 2.41
CA PHE A 48 -0.10 -13.89 2.74
C PHE A 48 0.27 -13.94 4.22
N LEU A 49 1.55 -13.78 4.55
CA LEU A 49 2.07 -13.84 5.93
C LEU A 49 1.59 -15.10 6.71
N GLY A 50 1.48 -16.24 6.02
CA GLY A 50 1.07 -17.51 6.60
C GLY A 50 -0.44 -17.70 6.82
N LYS A 51 -1.28 -16.71 6.47
CA LYS A 51 -2.74 -16.76 6.60
C LYS A 51 -3.42 -16.71 5.24
N LYS A 52 -4.60 -17.34 5.13
CA LYS A 52 -5.41 -17.33 3.90
C LYS A 52 -6.32 -16.11 3.88
N LEU A 53 -6.19 -15.27 2.86
CA LEU A 53 -7.09 -14.17 2.55
C LEU A 53 -8.08 -14.56 1.46
N SER A 54 -9.28 -13.97 1.48
CA SER A 54 -10.31 -14.21 0.45
C SER A 54 -10.03 -13.44 -0.84
N PHE A 55 -9.23 -12.37 -0.76
CA PHE A 55 -8.86 -11.52 -1.89
C PHE A 55 -7.45 -10.96 -1.66
N PRO A 56 -6.60 -10.81 -2.69
CA PRO A 56 -5.22 -10.36 -2.55
C PRO A 56 -5.11 -8.86 -2.26
N LEU A 57 -5.80 -8.38 -1.23
CA LEU A 57 -5.91 -6.97 -0.90
C LEU A 57 -5.43 -6.66 0.51
N LEU A 58 -4.72 -5.56 0.63
CA LEU A 58 -4.29 -4.91 1.86
C LEU A 58 -4.89 -3.49 1.90
N ILE A 59 -5.61 -3.13 2.95
CA ILE A 59 -5.91 -1.73 3.25
C ILE A 59 -4.63 -1.14 3.85
N ASN A 60 -3.98 -0.28 3.06
CA ASN A 60 -2.65 0.27 3.35
C ASN A 60 -2.71 1.35 4.43
N ALA A 61 -1.55 1.66 5.03
CA ALA A 61 -1.38 2.64 6.08
C ALA A 61 -1.98 4.01 5.76
N MET A 62 -2.82 4.53 6.64
CA MET A 62 -3.48 5.83 6.46
C MET A 62 -3.38 6.74 7.68
N THR A 63 -4.01 6.37 8.79
CA THR A 63 -4.19 7.24 9.95
C THR A 63 -3.91 6.55 11.28
N GLY A 64 -3.82 7.34 12.34
CA GLY A 64 -3.62 6.95 13.73
C GLY A 64 -3.01 8.12 14.51
N GLY A 65 -3.31 8.22 15.79
CA GLY A 65 -2.78 9.29 16.65
C GLY A 65 -3.52 10.63 16.56
N ALA A 66 -4.74 10.65 16.07
CA ALA A 66 -5.67 11.77 16.19
C ALA A 66 -7.01 11.22 16.67
N GLU A 67 -7.81 12.01 17.37
CA GLU A 67 -9.11 11.59 17.90
C GLU A 67 -10.01 11.01 16.80
N THR A 68 -10.07 11.67 15.63
CA THR A 68 -10.82 11.20 14.46
C THR A 68 -10.27 9.92 13.85
N SER A 69 -9.06 9.49 14.22
CA SER A 69 -8.45 8.27 13.72
C SER A 69 -9.04 7.01 14.34
N TYR A 70 -9.64 7.12 15.54
CA TYR A 70 -10.27 5.99 16.21
C TYR A 70 -11.40 5.41 15.36
N ASP A 71 -12.40 6.23 15.02
CA ASP A 71 -13.55 5.80 14.22
C ASP A 71 -13.14 5.29 12.81
N VAL A 72 -12.16 5.96 12.20
CA VAL A 72 -11.64 5.55 10.89
C VAL A 72 -10.98 4.18 10.98
N ASN A 73 -10.12 3.94 11.97
CA ASN A 73 -9.44 2.66 12.14
C ASN A 73 -10.42 1.55 12.53
N GLU A 74 -11.45 1.86 13.33
CA GLU A 74 -12.54 0.94 13.64
C GLU A 74 -13.25 0.48 12.38
N ASP A 75 -13.69 1.40 11.54
CA ASP A 75 -14.39 1.10 10.30
C ASP A 75 -13.50 0.33 9.29
N LEU A 76 -12.23 0.71 9.16
CA LEU A 76 -11.27 0.00 8.31
C LEU A 76 -11.04 -1.44 8.80
N ALA A 77 -10.92 -1.65 10.11
CA ALA A 77 -10.78 -2.99 10.68
C ALA A 77 -12.03 -3.84 10.42
N ARG A 78 -13.24 -3.26 10.57
CA ARG A 78 -14.49 -3.93 10.21
C ARG A 78 -14.55 -4.34 8.74
N LEU A 79 -14.11 -3.46 7.83
CA LEU A 79 -13.99 -3.79 6.40
C LEU A 79 -13.02 -4.95 6.19
N CYS A 80 -11.83 -4.90 6.80
CA CYS A 80 -10.84 -5.97 6.67
C CYS A 80 -11.37 -7.31 7.18
N LYS A 81 -12.08 -7.32 8.30
CA LYS A 81 -12.72 -8.53 8.84
C LYS A 81 -13.79 -9.09 7.90
N ASN A 82 -14.70 -8.22 7.43
CA ASN A 82 -15.84 -8.63 6.60
C ASN A 82 -15.42 -9.20 5.25
N PHE A 83 -14.34 -8.67 4.65
CA PHE A 83 -13.83 -9.15 3.37
C PHE A 83 -12.70 -10.17 3.51
N ASN A 84 -12.24 -10.45 4.73
CA ASN A 84 -11.06 -11.26 5.01
C ASN A 84 -9.86 -10.84 4.16
N ILE A 85 -9.50 -9.55 4.27
CA ILE A 85 -8.34 -8.89 3.66
C ILE A 85 -7.41 -8.35 4.75
N ALA A 86 -6.19 -7.96 4.41
CA ALA A 86 -5.22 -7.50 5.38
C ALA A 86 -5.44 -6.02 5.77
N PHE A 87 -5.05 -5.68 7.00
CA PHE A 87 -5.05 -4.32 7.54
C PHE A 87 -3.62 -3.85 7.85
N GLU A 88 -3.27 -2.64 7.45
CA GLU A 88 -2.04 -1.96 7.85
C GLU A 88 -2.34 -0.67 8.59
N SER A 89 -1.76 -0.51 9.77
CA SER A 89 -1.89 0.66 10.62
C SER A 89 -1.18 1.88 10.02
N GLY A 90 -1.68 3.08 10.27
CA GLY A 90 -0.90 4.29 10.10
C GLY A 90 0.35 4.30 11.00
N SER A 91 1.32 5.21 10.71
CA SER A 91 2.55 5.27 11.50
C SER A 91 2.28 5.43 13.01
N GLN A 92 2.79 4.48 13.80
CA GLN A 92 2.60 4.39 15.24
C GLN A 92 3.57 5.27 16.04
N LYS A 93 4.48 6.02 15.37
CA LYS A 93 5.52 6.84 16.04
C LYS A 93 4.94 7.72 17.14
N VAL A 94 3.77 8.32 16.91
CA VAL A 94 3.12 9.21 17.89
C VAL A 94 2.67 8.46 19.15
N ALA A 95 2.15 7.24 19.01
CA ALA A 95 1.69 6.42 20.14
C ALA A 95 2.85 5.80 20.95
N LEU A 96 4.05 5.75 20.39
CA LEU A 96 5.26 5.39 21.14
C LEU A 96 5.77 6.54 22.04
N GLN A 97 5.25 7.75 21.85
CA GLN A 97 5.65 8.96 22.59
C GLN A 97 4.54 9.48 23.50
N ASP A 98 3.30 9.09 23.26
CA ASP A 98 2.11 9.57 23.98
C ASP A 98 1.10 8.40 24.13
N ASP A 99 1.00 7.89 25.34
CA ASP A 99 0.14 6.77 25.70
C ASP A 99 -1.35 7.07 25.51
N GLU A 100 -1.78 8.33 25.55
CA GLU A 100 -3.18 8.73 25.33
C GLU A 100 -3.63 8.44 23.89
N LEU A 101 -2.70 8.34 22.94
CA LEU A 101 -2.98 8.08 21.53
C LEU A 101 -2.99 6.60 21.15
N VAL A 102 -2.57 5.72 22.06
CA VAL A 102 -2.46 4.25 21.81
C VAL A 102 -3.81 3.66 21.41
N GLU A 103 -4.89 4.08 22.05
CA GLU A 103 -6.24 3.55 21.80
C GLU A 103 -6.68 3.76 20.34
N THR A 104 -6.25 4.86 19.70
CA THR A 104 -6.57 5.14 18.29
C THR A 104 -5.98 4.13 17.32
N PHE A 105 -5.00 3.35 17.77
CA PHE A 105 -4.39 2.23 17.02
C PHE A 105 -4.92 0.88 17.48
N THR A 106 -5.04 0.67 18.80
CA THR A 106 -5.37 -0.65 19.36
C THR A 106 -6.83 -1.05 19.19
N ILE A 107 -7.73 -0.13 18.86
CA ILE A 107 -9.14 -0.43 18.53
C ILE A 107 -9.27 -1.54 17.47
N VAL A 108 -8.30 -1.68 16.57
CA VAL A 108 -8.33 -2.73 15.55
C VAL A 108 -8.25 -4.14 16.14
N LYS A 109 -7.61 -4.31 17.32
CA LYS A 109 -7.50 -5.60 18.03
C LYS A 109 -8.82 -6.07 18.62
N ASP A 110 -9.74 -5.16 18.91
CA ASP A 110 -11.06 -5.51 19.43
C ASP A 110 -11.98 -6.05 18.33
N ILE A 111 -11.61 -5.79 17.07
CA ILE A 111 -12.40 -6.14 15.89
C ILE A 111 -11.78 -7.33 15.16
N LEU A 112 -10.48 -7.23 14.85
CA LEU A 112 -9.73 -8.27 14.14
C LEU A 112 -9.32 -9.39 15.09
N ASP A 113 -9.31 -10.60 14.60
CA ASP A 113 -8.97 -11.80 15.37
C ASP A 113 -7.74 -12.50 14.76
N GLU A 114 -7.34 -13.63 15.32
CA GLU A 114 -6.17 -14.40 14.90
C GLU A 114 -6.17 -14.86 13.43
N LYS A 115 -7.33 -14.86 12.78
CA LYS A 115 -7.46 -15.21 11.34
C LYS A 115 -7.14 -14.02 10.43
N ASN A 116 -7.28 -12.81 10.93
CA ASN A 116 -7.00 -11.59 10.20
C ASN A 116 -5.49 -11.28 10.23
N ILE A 117 -5.05 -10.46 9.30
CA ILE A 117 -3.68 -9.97 9.24
C ILE A 117 -3.66 -8.52 9.69
N ILE A 118 -2.84 -8.24 10.71
CA ILE A 118 -2.56 -6.90 11.22
C ILE A 118 -1.09 -6.58 10.95
N ILE A 119 -0.83 -5.44 10.33
CA ILE A 119 0.52 -4.96 10.02
C ILE A 119 0.74 -3.64 10.76
N SER A 120 1.77 -3.59 11.60
CA SER A 120 2.28 -2.38 12.23
C SER A 120 3.00 -1.49 11.21
N ASN A 121 3.18 -0.19 11.53
CA ASN A 121 3.87 0.72 10.63
C ASN A 121 4.70 1.76 11.37
N LEU A 122 5.94 1.95 10.92
CA LEU A 122 6.87 2.99 11.35
C LEU A 122 7.71 3.52 10.18
N SER A 123 8.41 4.63 10.40
CA SER A 123 9.45 5.09 9.46
C SER A 123 10.64 4.12 9.48
N ALA A 124 11.28 3.91 8.34
CA ALA A 124 12.54 3.16 8.25
C ALA A 124 13.72 3.85 8.99
N LEU A 125 13.51 5.04 9.51
CA LEU A 125 14.45 5.73 10.42
C LEU A 125 14.25 5.35 11.89
N SER A 126 13.18 4.64 12.25
CA SER A 126 12.89 4.20 13.62
C SER A 126 13.86 3.12 14.07
N SER A 127 14.11 3.04 15.37
CA SER A 127 15.01 2.04 15.94
C SER A 127 14.39 0.63 15.93
N LEU A 128 15.22 -0.41 16.11
CA LEU A 128 14.76 -1.78 16.34
C LEU A 128 13.85 -1.87 17.58
N GLU A 129 14.17 -1.11 18.64
CA GLU A 129 13.36 -1.06 19.86
C GLU A 129 11.97 -0.47 19.62
N ASP A 130 11.88 0.61 18.82
CA ASP A 130 10.59 1.18 18.42
C ASP A 130 9.78 0.19 17.56
N ALA A 131 10.47 -0.55 16.68
CA ALA A 131 9.82 -1.57 15.85
C ALA A 131 9.22 -2.71 16.71
N LYS A 132 9.94 -3.17 17.74
CA LYS A 132 9.43 -4.16 18.70
C LYS A 132 8.21 -3.66 19.45
N LYS A 133 8.25 -2.44 19.97
CA LYS A 133 7.12 -1.82 20.68
C LYS A 133 5.89 -1.64 19.77
N ALA A 134 6.10 -1.24 18.51
CA ALA A 134 5.01 -1.11 17.56
C ALA A 134 4.34 -2.45 17.24
N VAL A 135 5.11 -3.51 17.06
CA VAL A 135 4.60 -4.88 16.88
C VAL A 135 3.82 -5.34 18.10
N GLU A 136 4.37 -5.14 19.30
CA GLU A 136 3.76 -5.52 20.57
C GLU A 136 2.45 -4.77 20.83
N MET A 137 2.40 -3.47 20.51
CA MET A 137 1.20 -2.62 20.65
C MET A 137 0.00 -3.21 19.94
N LEU A 138 0.16 -3.70 18.72
CA LEU A 138 -0.92 -4.28 17.90
C LEU A 138 -0.95 -5.81 17.92
N ASN A 139 0.02 -6.47 18.53
CA ASN A 139 0.22 -7.92 18.37
C ASN A 139 0.21 -8.31 16.89
N SER A 140 0.95 -7.58 16.08
CA SER A 140 0.85 -7.64 14.62
C SER A 140 1.62 -8.81 14.00
N ASP A 141 1.14 -9.28 12.85
CA ASP A 141 1.74 -10.38 12.08
C ASP A 141 3.00 -9.96 11.32
N ALA A 142 3.16 -8.66 11.09
CA ALA A 142 4.30 -8.07 10.39
C ALA A 142 4.42 -6.58 10.73
N ILE A 143 5.53 -5.96 10.33
CA ILE A 143 5.69 -4.51 10.37
C ILE A 143 6.09 -3.97 9.01
N SER A 144 5.50 -2.85 8.62
CA SER A 144 5.95 -2.05 7.47
C SER A 144 6.87 -0.93 7.93
N LEU A 145 7.99 -0.77 7.25
CA LEU A 145 8.90 0.36 7.42
C LEU A 145 8.82 1.23 6.16
N HIS A 146 8.27 2.44 6.31
CA HIS A 146 8.11 3.32 5.17
C HIS A 146 9.34 4.18 4.87
N LEU A 147 9.63 4.30 3.58
CA LEU A 147 10.61 5.19 2.99
C LEU A 147 9.87 6.39 2.40
N ASN A 148 10.04 7.58 2.97
CA ASN A 148 9.30 8.76 2.57
C ASN A 148 10.17 10.04 2.42
N PRO A 149 11.38 9.97 1.82
CA PRO A 149 12.29 11.11 1.78
C PRO A 149 11.69 12.34 1.08
N ALA A 150 10.86 12.14 0.05
CA ALA A 150 10.20 13.25 -0.64
C ALA A 150 9.23 14.00 0.28
N GLN A 151 8.42 13.27 1.05
CA GLN A 151 7.53 13.83 2.07
C GLN A 151 8.33 14.58 3.13
N GLU A 152 9.34 13.93 3.72
CA GLU A 152 10.14 14.48 4.83
C GLU A 152 10.85 15.79 4.45
N ILE A 153 11.35 15.90 3.22
CA ILE A 153 12.03 17.12 2.74
C ILE A 153 11.06 18.27 2.49
N VAL A 154 9.83 17.98 2.07
CA VAL A 154 8.79 18.99 1.89
C VAL A 154 8.19 19.38 3.24
N GLN A 155 7.99 18.44 4.14
CA GLN A 155 7.45 18.66 5.48
C GLN A 155 8.32 19.63 6.27
N PHE A 156 7.72 20.66 6.90
CA PHE A 156 8.48 21.68 7.64
C PHE A 156 9.31 21.07 8.76
N GLU A 157 8.71 20.22 9.55
CA GLU A 157 9.28 19.49 10.69
C GLU A 157 9.93 18.13 10.32
N GLY A 158 10.09 17.84 9.02
CA GLY A 158 10.53 16.54 8.54
C GLY A 158 12.02 16.27 8.76
N ASP A 159 12.35 15.00 8.77
CA ASP A 159 13.72 14.51 8.90
C ASP A 159 14.58 14.92 7.68
N ARG A 160 15.83 15.31 7.96
CA ARG A 160 16.80 15.75 6.93
C ARG A 160 17.99 14.79 6.78
N ASN A 161 18.13 13.82 7.69
CA ASN A 161 19.24 12.89 7.70
C ASN A 161 18.77 11.46 7.43
N PHE A 162 19.09 10.94 6.26
CA PHE A 162 18.77 9.60 5.81
C PHE A 162 19.99 8.66 5.76
N LYS A 163 21.12 9.07 6.38
CA LYS A 163 22.32 8.23 6.43
C LYS A 163 22.10 7.00 7.29
N GLY A 164 22.58 5.85 6.81
CA GLY A 164 22.49 4.59 7.56
C GLY A 164 21.12 3.91 7.50
N ILE A 165 20.17 4.39 6.66
CA ILE A 165 18.82 3.81 6.59
C ILE A 165 18.84 2.36 6.11
N LEU A 166 19.72 1.98 5.18
CA LEU A 166 19.81 0.61 4.67
C LEU A 166 20.37 -0.34 5.73
N GLU A 167 21.39 0.10 6.44
CA GLU A 167 21.99 -0.63 7.58
C GLU A 167 20.98 -0.81 8.72
N ASN A 168 20.16 0.21 8.98
CA ASN A 168 19.08 0.12 9.97
C ASN A 168 18.01 -0.88 9.55
N ILE A 169 17.58 -0.86 8.28
CA ILE A 169 16.64 -1.85 7.72
C ILE A 169 17.22 -3.26 7.88
N GLU A 170 18.50 -3.48 7.50
CA GLU A 170 19.16 -4.77 7.65
C GLU A 170 19.16 -5.25 9.11
N ASN A 171 19.47 -4.35 10.05
CA ASN A 171 19.45 -4.65 11.46
C ASN A 171 18.06 -5.07 11.95
N ILE A 172 17.01 -4.35 11.55
CA ILE A 172 15.62 -4.68 11.93
C ILE A 172 15.20 -6.00 11.31
N VAL A 173 15.45 -6.22 10.01
CA VAL A 173 15.12 -7.47 9.30
C VAL A 173 15.77 -8.70 9.96
N LYS A 174 17.00 -8.56 10.48
CA LYS A 174 17.74 -9.66 11.12
C LYS A 174 17.31 -9.96 12.56
N ASN A 175 16.80 -8.97 13.29
CA ASN A 175 16.60 -9.04 14.73
C ASN A 175 15.16 -8.87 15.21
N LEU A 176 14.21 -8.75 14.28
CA LEU A 176 12.79 -8.73 14.59
C LEU A 176 12.18 -10.11 14.30
N ASP A 177 11.31 -10.58 15.19
CA ASP A 177 10.73 -11.93 15.12
C ASP A 177 9.57 -12.03 14.08
N VAL A 178 9.06 -10.91 13.61
CA VAL A 178 7.99 -10.87 12.59
C VAL A 178 8.51 -10.39 11.23
N PRO A 179 7.88 -10.77 10.11
CA PRO A 179 8.24 -10.27 8.79
C PRO A 179 8.27 -8.74 8.70
N VAL A 180 9.27 -8.22 7.96
CA VAL A 180 9.42 -6.79 7.69
C VAL A 180 9.08 -6.49 6.24
N ILE A 181 8.15 -5.58 6.03
CA ILE A 181 7.74 -5.06 4.72
C ILE A 181 8.41 -3.70 4.54
N ILE A 182 9.12 -3.50 3.44
CA ILE A 182 9.62 -2.16 3.11
C ILE A 182 8.69 -1.52 2.10
N LYS A 183 8.24 -0.31 2.38
CA LYS A 183 7.29 0.41 1.53
C LYS A 183 7.75 1.84 1.21
N GLU A 184 7.28 2.35 0.09
CA GLU A 184 7.32 3.78 -0.23
C GLU A 184 5.96 4.42 0.06
N THR A 185 5.81 5.71 -0.15
CA THR A 185 4.59 6.45 0.23
C THR A 185 3.91 7.19 -0.93
N GLY A 186 4.33 6.96 -2.18
CA GLY A 186 3.69 7.53 -3.38
C GLY A 186 4.64 7.98 -4.49
N CYS A 187 5.96 7.86 -4.29
CA CYS A 187 6.96 8.12 -5.33
C CYS A 187 7.53 6.85 -5.98
N GLY A 188 7.28 5.69 -5.40
CA GLY A 188 7.63 4.38 -5.97
C GLY A 188 9.02 3.87 -5.65
N ILE A 189 9.15 2.54 -5.63
CA ILE A 189 10.42 1.82 -5.46
C ILE A 189 11.07 1.59 -6.81
N SER A 190 12.29 2.11 -7.00
CA SER A 190 13.08 1.88 -8.22
C SER A 190 13.68 0.45 -8.23
N LYS A 191 14.05 -0.03 -9.43
CA LYS A 191 14.81 -1.27 -9.60
C LYS A 191 16.03 -1.31 -8.68
N LYS A 192 16.84 -0.25 -8.68
CA LYS A 192 18.04 -0.14 -7.85
C LYS A 192 17.75 -0.18 -6.35
N THR A 193 16.64 0.42 -5.90
CA THR A 193 16.21 0.37 -4.50
C THR A 193 15.77 -1.05 -4.14
N CYS A 194 14.96 -1.69 -5.00
CA CYS A 194 14.52 -3.07 -4.82
C CYS A 194 15.71 -4.04 -4.70
N GLU A 195 16.70 -3.95 -5.61
CA GLU A 195 17.93 -4.76 -5.55
C GLU A 195 18.67 -4.61 -4.21
N LYS A 196 18.83 -3.37 -3.74
CA LYS A 196 19.48 -3.11 -2.44
C LYS A 196 18.72 -3.71 -1.26
N LEU A 197 17.39 -3.59 -1.25
CA LEU A 197 16.53 -4.14 -0.21
C LEU A 197 16.60 -5.68 -0.18
N LEU A 198 16.52 -6.33 -1.32
CA LEU A 198 16.66 -7.78 -1.42
C LEU A 198 18.04 -8.27 -0.93
N ASN A 199 19.11 -7.54 -1.23
CA ASN A 199 20.47 -7.88 -0.82
C ASN A 199 20.67 -7.84 0.70
N VAL A 200 19.89 -7.05 1.44
CA VAL A 200 19.91 -7.01 2.92
C VAL A 200 18.86 -7.92 3.56
N GLY A 201 18.22 -8.81 2.77
CA GLY A 201 17.35 -9.86 3.28
C GLY A 201 15.87 -9.51 3.35
N VAL A 202 15.44 -8.35 2.83
CA VAL A 202 14.02 -7.99 2.72
C VAL A 202 13.31 -9.00 1.82
N LYS A 203 12.14 -9.49 2.26
CA LYS A 203 11.30 -10.47 1.55
C LYS A 203 9.94 -9.92 1.13
N TYR A 204 9.56 -8.75 1.58
CA TYR A 204 8.26 -8.11 1.31
C TYR A 204 8.50 -6.66 0.92
N ILE A 205 8.05 -6.27 -0.26
CA ILE A 205 8.23 -4.91 -0.79
C ILE A 205 6.88 -4.38 -1.29
N ASP A 206 6.42 -3.28 -0.72
CA ASP A 206 5.27 -2.49 -1.20
C ASP A 206 5.80 -1.30 -1.99
N ILE A 207 5.54 -1.29 -3.29
CA ILE A 207 6.17 -0.34 -4.21
C ILE A 207 5.63 1.08 -4.10
N SER A 208 4.43 1.28 -3.64
CA SER A 208 3.74 2.58 -3.50
C SER A 208 4.07 3.56 -4.61
N GLY A 209 3.75 3.15 -5.86
CA GLY A 209 4.14 3.84 -7.07
C GLY A 209 3.44 5.18 -7.26
N TYR A 210 4.00 6.01 -8.14
CA TYR A 210 3.39 7.27 -8.55
C TYR A 210 2.11 7.00 -9.36
N GLY A 211 0.98 7.44 -8.82
CA GLY A 211 -0.34 7.18 -9.40
C GLY A 211 -1.50 7.45 -8.44
N GLY A 212 -1.21 7.54 -7.15
CA GLY A 212 -2.19 7.74 -6.08
C GLY A 212 -1.94 8.99 -5.25
N THR A 213 -1.89 8.80 -3.93
CA THR A 213 -1.62 9.88 -2.96
C THR A 213 -0.28 10.54 -3.25
N ASN A 214 -0.26 11.86 -3.27
CA ASN A 214 0.94 12.67 -3.47
C ASN A 214 1.29 13.43 -2.19
N PHE A 215 2.21 12.89 -1.40
CA PHE A 215 2.62 13.55 -0.16
C PHE A 215 3.41 14.83 -0.38
N ILE A 216 4.02 15.04 -1.55
CA ILE A 216 4.63 16.33 -1.89
C ILE A 216 3.54 17.42 -1.97
N GLU A 217 2.40 17.13 -2.61
CA GLU A 217 1.25 18.06 -2.66
C GLU A 217 0.65 18.27 -1.27
N ILE A 218 0.41 17.19 -0.52
CA ILE A 218 -0.20 17.24 0.82
C ILE A 218 0.62 18.13 1.76
N GLU A 219 1.95 17.94 1.78
CA GLU A 219 2.84 18.75 2.62
C GLU A 219 3.01 20.17 2.09
N ASN A 220 3.02 20.37 0.76
CA ASN A 220 3.08 21.69 0.16
C ASN A 220 1.85 22.55 0.54
N LEU A 221 0.67 21.94 0.67
CA LEU A 221 -0.55 22.62 1.12
C LEU A 221 -0.49 23.09 2.60
N ARG A 222 0.45 22.55 3.38
CA ARG A 222 0.72 22.97 4.77
C ARG A 222 1.73 24.12 4.86
N ARG A 223 2.49 24.36 3.78
CA ARG A 223 3.58 25.35 3.77
C ARG A 223 3.17 26.66 3.13
N THR A 224 3.79 27.74 3.60
CA THR A 224 3.62 29.10 3.07
C THR A 224 4.94 29.76 2.70
N ASP A 225 6.08 29.13 3.02
CA ASP A 225 7.43 29.68 2.87
C ASP A 225 8.13 29.22 1.58
N LEU A 226 7.78 28.02 1.09
CA LEU A 226 8.34 27.43 -0.14
C LEU A 226 7.21 26.83 -0.99
N ASP A 227 7.38 26.80 -2.29
CA ASP A 227 6.46 26.19 -3.25
C ASP A 227 7.12 25.00 -3.96
N PHE A 228 6.48 23.83 -3.87
CA PHE A 228 6.92 22.57 -4.47
C PHE A 228 6.02 22.10 -5.62
N THR A 229 5.12 22.93 -6.12
CA THR A 229 4.17 22.58 -7.19
C THR A 229 4.88 22.01 -8.43
N ASN A 230 6.03 22.51 -8.76
CA ASN A 230 6.80 22.09 -9.95
C ASN A 230 7.35 20.66 -9.86
N ILE A 231 7.37 20.04 -8.67
CA ILE A 231 7.84 18.65 -8.45
C ILE A 231 6.75 17.67 -8.05
N TYR A 232 5.49 18.04 -8.12
CA TYR A 232 4.36 17.10 -7.88
C TYR A 232 4.39 15.89 -8.83
N GLY A 233 4.98 16.05 -10.02
CA GLY A 233 5.17 14.99 -10.99
C GLY A 233 6.35 14.04 -10.70
N TRP A 234 7.03 14.19 -9.56
CA TRP A 234 8.17 13.36 -9.21
C TRP A 234 7.72 11.97 -8.73
N GLY A 235 8.24 10.93 -9.36
CA GLY A 235 7.97 9.55 -8.98
C GLY A 235 8.06 8.58 -10.16
N ILE A 236 7.99 7.30 -9.85
CA ILE A 236 8.01 6.19 -10.81
C ILE A 236 6.59 5.64 -10.91
N PRO A 237 5.97 5.61 -12.12
CA PRO A 237 4.62 5.06 -12.29
C PRO A 237 4.48 3.63 -11.76
N THR A 238 3.35 3.34 -11.15
CA THR A 238 3.07 2.06 -10.50
C THR A 238 3.33 0.85 -11.38
N ALA A 239 2.83 0.86 -12.62
CA ALA A 239 3.06 -0.22 -13.58
C ALA A 239 4.55 -0.48 -13.84
N LYS A 240 5.35 0.61 -13.96
CA LYS A 240 6.80 0.50 -14.14
C LYS A 240 7.49 -0.09 -12.90
N CYS A 241 7.13 0.37 -11.70
CA CYS A 241 7.69 -0.16 -10.46
C CYS A 241 7.49 -1.68 -10.36
N ILE A 242 6.26 -2.17 -10.65
CA ILE A 242 5.93 -3.60 -10.60
C ILE A 242 6.81 -4.38 -11.59
N ILE A 243 6.86 -3.95 -12.84
CA ILE A 243 7.65 -4.59 -13.90
C ILE A 243 9.14 -4.63 -13.53
N ASP A 244 9.69 -3.50 -13.09
CA ASP A 244 11.11 -3.38 -12.77
C ASP A 244 11.51 -4.24 -11.57
N CYS A 245 10.71 -4.23 -10.50
CA CYS A 245 10.98 -5.04 -9.31
C CYS A 245 10.83 -6.52 -9.61
N ARG A 246 9.79 -6.94 -10.35
CA ARG A 246 9.56 -8.34 -10.67
C ARG A 246 10.60 -8.93 -11.65
N LYS A 247 11.21 -8.10 -12.49
CA LYS A 247 12.34 -8.51 -13.33
C LYS A 247 13.60 -8.89 -12.55
N ILE A 248 13.76 -8.46 -11.30
CA ILE A 248 14.93 -8.78 -10.47
C ILE A 248 14.85 -10.20 -9.94
N SER A 249 13.72 -10.57 -9.33
CA SER A 249 13.50 -11.89 -8.72
C SER A 249 12.01 -12.20 -8.61
N LYS A 250 11.69 -13.48 -8.51
CA LYS A 250 10.38 -14.00 -8.11
C LYS A 250 10.34 -14.49 -6.65
N ASP A 251 11.47 -14.45 -5.94
CA ASP A 251 11.64 -15.05 -4.62
C ASP A 251 11.35 -14.09 -3.47
N PHE A 252 10.47 -13.12 -3.71
CA PHE A 252 9.96 -12.20 -2.69
C PHE A 252 8.51 -11.82 -2.98
N THR A 253 7.78 -11.38 -1.96
CA THR A 253 6.41 -10.89 -2.11
C THR A 253 6.42 -9.44 -2.56
N LEU A 254 5.84 -9.18 -3.73
CA LEU A 254 5.68 -7.85 -4.31
C LEU A 254 4.25 -7.36 -4.09
N ILE A 255 4.10 -6.28 -3.35
CA ILE A 255 2.82 -5.62 -3.11
C ILE A 255 2.70 -4.44 -4.09
N GLY A 256 1.78 -4.56 -5.04
CA GLY A 256 1.45 -3.49 -5.98
C GLY A 256 0.54 -2.46 -5.34
N SER A 257 0.99 -1.22 -5.27
CA SER A 257 0.23 -0.12 -4.69
C SER A 257 0.56 1.22 -5.33
N GLY A 258 -0.23 2.24 -5.05
CA GLY A 258 -0.09 3.58 -5.61
C GLY A 258 -1.04 3.80 -6.80
N GLY A 259 -2.21 4.37 -6.53
CA GLY A 259 -3.20 4.76 -7.54
C GLY A 259 -4.04 3.64 -8.15
N ILE A 260 -4.06 2.47 -7.53
CA ILE A 260 -4.97 1.37 -7.89
C ILE A 260 -6.36 1.70 -7.39
N LYS A 261 -7.37 1.71 -8.29
CA LYS A 261 -8.72 2.21 -8.01
C LYS A 261 -9.84 1.31 -8.52
N THR A 262 -9.56 0.44 -9.47
CA THR A 262 -10.55 -0.40 -10.17
C THR A 262 -10.14 -1.87 -10.13
N GLY A 263 -11.10 -2.76 -10.36
CA GLY A 263 -10.80 -4.19 -10.54
C GLY A 263 -9.88 -4.46 -11.74
N GLU A 264 -9.92 -3.61 -12.76
CA GLU A 264 -9.01 -3.68 -13.91
C GLU A 264 -7.57 -3.34 -13.50
N ASP A 265 -7.36 -2.29 -12.68
CA ASP A 265 -6.04 -1.97 -12.16
C ASP A 265 -5.48 -3.12 -11.33
N ILE A 266 -6.33 -3.75 -10.48
CA ILE A 266 -5.96 -4.91 -9.67
C ILE A 266 -5.50 -6.06 -10.56
N ALA A 267 -6.31 -6.43 -11.55
CA ALA A 267 -5.98 -7.51 -12.47
C ALA A 267 -4.67 -7.22 -13.23
N LYS A 268 -4.50 -6.01 -13.77
CA LYS A 268 -3.27 -5.58 -14.45
C LYS A 268 -2.05 -5.62 -13.52
N ALA A 269 -2.18 -5.14 -12.29
CA ALA A 269 -1.07 -5.17 -11.32
C ALA A 269 -0.63 -6.61 -11.00
N ILE A 270 -1.58 -7.54 -10.85
CA ILE A 270 -1.28 -8.97 -10.64
C ILE A 270 -0.61 -9.58 -11.88
N ILE A 271 -1.13 -9.33 -13.06
CA ILE A 271 -0.58 -9.81 -14.35
C ILE A 271 0.85 -9.28 -14.56
N LEU A 272 1.12 -8.03 -14.18
CA LEU A 272 2.47 -7.45 -14.25
C LEU A 272 3.44 -8.04 -13.23
N GLY A 273 2.95 -8.78 -12.23
CA GLY A 273 3.78 -9.53 -11.30
C GLY A 273 3.61 -9.22 -9.81
N SER A 274 2.60 -8.47 -9.41
CA SER A 274 2.27 -8.30 -7.99
C SER A 274 1.68 -9.58 -7.41
N ASP A 275 2.06 -9.89 -6.16
CA ASP A 275 1.47 -11.00 -5.38
C ASP A 275 0.29 -10.55 -4.54
N MET A 276 0.37 -9.31 -4.06
CA MET A 276 -0.65 -8.63 -3.29
C MET A 276 -0.89 -7.24 -3.86
N ILE A 277 -2.05 -6.68 -3.57
CA ILE A 277 -2.44 -5.32 -3.93
C ILE A 277 -2.68 -4.53 -2.65
N ALA A 278 -2.25 -3.27 -2.61
CA ALA A 278 -2.59 -2.39 -1.50
C ALA A 278 -3.24 -1.09 -1.98
N ILE A 279 -4.30 -0.70 -1.30
CA ILE A 279 -5.04 0.54 -1.55
C ILE A 279 -5.22 1.33 -0.25
N ALA A 280 -5.16 2.66 -0.35
CA ALA A 280 -5.34 3.56 0.77
C ALA A 280 -6.38 4.65 0.44
N GLY A 281 -5.96 5.67 -0.26
CA GLY A 281 -6.69 6.91 -0.44
C GLY A 281 -8.12 6.73 -0.97
N GLU A 282 -8.37 5.81 -1.88
CA GLU A 282 -9.73 5.62 -2.41
C GLU A 282 -10.67 5.04 -1.35
N VAL A 283 -10.26 4.04 -0.57
CA VAL A 283 -11.08 3.51 0.54
C VAL A 283 -11.38 4.61 1.55
N LEU A 284 -10.37 5.40 1.91
CA LEU A 284 -10.53 6.52 2.84
C LEU A 284 -11.49 7.58 2.28
N ARG A 285 -11.40 7.89 1.00
CA ARG A 285 -12.29 8.87 0.34
C ARG A 285 -13.74 8.41 0.39
N TYR A 286 -14.02 7.15 0.08
CA TYR A 286 -15.37 6.59 0.19
C TYR A 286 -15.87 6.57 1.63
N LEU A 287 -15.00 6.22 2.59
CA LEU A 287 -15.35 6.20 4.00
C LEU A 287 -15.72 7.61 4.52
N ILE A 288 -14.90 8.62 4.22
CA ILE A 288 -15.13 9.99 4.72
C ILE A 288 -16.34 10.64 4.07
N HIS A 289 -16.53 10.49 2.75
CA HIS A 289 -17.62 11.16 2.05
C HIS A 289 -18.96 10.44 2.13
N GLY A 290 -18.97 9.11 2.30
CA GLY A 290 -20.19 8.31 2.25
C GLY A 290 -20.38 7.35 3.43
N GLY A 291 -19.43 7.33 4.37
CA GLY A 291 -19.45 6.43 5.53
C GLY A 291 -19.12 4.99 5.17
N TYR A 292 -19.19 4.12 6.21
CA TYR A 292 -18.85 2.71 6.12
C TYR A 292 -19.48 1.98 4.92
N LYS A 293 -20.78 2.20 4.68
CA LYS A 293 -21.51 1.52 3.62
C LYS A 293 -20.96 1.81 2.23
N PHE A 294 -20.53 3.04 1.97
CA PHE A 294 -19.94 3.41 0.67
C PHE A 294 -18.57 2.75 0.47
N ALA A 295 -17.75 2.70 1.49
CA ALA A 295 -16.48 2.00 1.46
C ALA A 295 -16.66 0.48 1.27
N GLU A 296 -17.66 -0.11 1.94
CA GLU A 296 -18.04 -1.52 1.77
C GLU A 296 -18.49 -1.82 0.33
N ASP A 297 -19.35 -0.98 -0.25
CA ASP A 297 -19.85 -1.15 -1.61
C ASP A 297 -18.73 -0.95 -2.67
N TYR A 298 -17.79 -0.06 -2.39
CA TYR A 298 -16.60 0.10 -3.20
C TYR A 298 -15.73 -1.18 -3.20
N LEU A 299 -15.45 -1.77 -2.04
CA LEU A 299 -14.70 -3.02 -1.95
C LEU A 299 -15.42 -4.19 -2.63
N LYS A 300 -16.74 -4.31 -2.46
CA LYS A 300 -17.56 -5.29 -3.20
C LYS A 300 -17.41 -5.13 -4.71
N SER A 301 -17.45 -3.88 -5.18
CA SER A 301 -17.30 -3.57 -6.60
C SER A 301 -15.91 -3.97 -7.13
N LEU A 302 -14.83 -3.67 -6.39
CA LEU A 302 -13.46 -4.06 -6.75
C LEU A 302 -13.33 -5.58 -6.91
N ILE A 303 -13.82 -6.34 -5.93
CA ILE A 303 -13.76 -7.81 -5.94
C ILE A 303 -14.56 -8.36 -7.12
N TYR A 304 -15.80 -7.87 -7.31
CA TYR A 304 -16.65 -8.31 -8.41
C TYR A 304 -16.03 -8.02 -9.77
N GLN A 305 -15.52 -6.80 -9.98
CA GLN A 305 -14.87 -6.41 -11.24
C GLN A 305 -13.63 -7.26 -11.52
N THR A 306 -12.81 -7.55 -10.51
CA THR A 306 -11.63 -8.41 -10.67
C THR A 306 -12.05 -9.82 -11.08
N LYS A 307 -13.04 -10.43 -10.42
CA LYS A 307 -13.59 -11.73 -10.80
C LYS A 307 -14.17 -11.71 -12.23
N MET A 308 -14.87 -10.63 -12.61
CA MET A 308 -15.38 -10.46 -13.96
C MET A 308 -14.24 -10.48 -14.99
N ILE A 309 -13.16 -9.75 -14.74
CA ILE A 309 -12.00 -9.73 -15.64
C ILE A 309 -11.34 -11.12 -15.71
N MET A 310 -11.21 -11.83 -14.60
CA MET A 310 -10.70 -13.20 -14.58
C MET A 310 -11.56 -14.13 -15.46
N LEU A 311 -12.89 -14.01 -15.37
CA LEU A 311 -13.81 -14.74 -16.25
C LEU A 311 -13.57 -14.41 -17.72
N LEU A 312 -13.43 -13.12 -18.05
CA LEU A 312 -13.20 -12.61 -19.41
C LEU A 312 -11.80 -12.92 -19.96
N LEU A 313 -10.91 -13.41 -19.11
CA LEU A 313 -9.58 -13.90 -19.48
C LEU A 313 -9.51 -15.45 -19.46
N GLY A 314 -10.58 -16.12 -19.05
CA GLY A 314 -10.64 -17.58 -18.98
C GLY A 314 -9.78 -18.17 -17.86
N VAL A 315 -9.53 -17.42 -16.78
CA VAL A 315 -8.71 -17.84 -15.64
C VAL A 315 -9.55 -17.97 -14.36
N LYS A 316 -9.33 -19.02 -13.58
CA LYS A 316 -10.16 -19.38 -12.44
C LYS A 316 -9.57 -19.05 -11.07
N ASN A 317 -8.26 -18.69 -11.01
CA ASN A 317 -7.57 -18.36 -9.76
C ASN A 317 -6.47 -17.32 -9.99
N ILE A 318 -5.93 -16.77 -8.89
CA ILE A 318 -4.89 -15.72 -8.93
C ILE A 318 -3.60 -16.24 -9.57
N GLU A 319 -3.22 -17.50 -9.38
CA GLU A 319 -2.00 -18.04 -9.98
C GLU A 319 -2.11 -18.15 -11.51
N GLU A 320 -3.30 -18.49 -12.03
CA GLU A 320 -3.55 -18.43 -13.47
C GLU A 320 -3.58 -17.00 -14.00
N LEU A 321 -4.13 -16.04 -13.22
CA LEU A 321 -4.12 -14.62 -13.58
C LEU A 321 -2.70 -14.08 -13.75
N LYS A 322 -1.75 -14.50 -12.91
CA LYS A 322 -0.32 -14.14 -13.02
C LYS A 322 0.35 -14.65 -14.31
N GLN A 323 -0.24 -15.64 -14.99
CA GLN A 323 0.31 -16.22 -16.20
C GLN A 323 -0.30 -15.64 -17.49
N VAL A 324 -1.27 -14.73 -17.37
CA VAL A 324 -1.91 -14.09 -18.53
C VAL A 324 -0.89 -13.28 -19.32
N GLU A 325 -0.84 -13.50 -20.63
CA GLU A 325 0.01 -12.72 -21.52
C GLU A 325 -0.47 -11.28 -21.62
N TYR A 326 0.46 -10.34 -21.65
CA TYR A 326 0.17 -8.93 -21.81
C TYR A 326 1.14 -8.25 -22.77
N LYS A 327 0.76 -7.09 -23.28
CA LYS A 327 1.63 -6.22 -24.08
C LYS A 327 1.68 -4.82 -23.44
N ILE A 328 2.87 -4.25 -23.37
CA ILE A 328 3.04 -2.85 -22.97
C ILE A 328 3.26 -1.99 -24.21
N PHE A 329 2.72 -0.78 -24.19
CA PHE A 329 2.83 0.18 -25.30
C PHE A 329 2.95 1.61 -24.79
N GLY A 330 3.11 2.57 -25.69
CA GLY A 330 3.23 3.99 -25.37
C GLY A 330 4.33 4.30 -24.35
N LYS A 331 4.08 5.24 -23.47
CA LYS A 331 5.04 5.74 -22.48
C LYS A 331 5.60 4.62 -21.59
N LEU A 332 4.78 3.64 -21.20
CA LEU A 332 5.24 2.54 -20.34
C LEU A 332 6.32 1.70 -21.07
N LYS A 333 6.10 1.39 -22.34
CA LYS A 333 7.07 0.66 -23.15
C LYS A 333 8.38 1.44 -23.26
N GLU A 334 8.31 2.72 -23.63
CA GLU A 334 9.49 3.60 -23.78
C GLU A 334 10.35 3.61 -22.51
N ILE A 335 9.74 3.76 -21.32
CA ILE A 335 10.50 3.86 -20.06
C ILE A 335 10.93 2.50 -19.47
N CYS A 336 10.41 1.37 -19.97
CA CYS A 336 10.80 0.01 -19.54
C CYS A 336 11.88 -0.61 -20.43
N GLU A 337 12.16 -0.07 -21.61
CA GLU A 337 13.14 -0.57 -22.57
C GLU A 337 14.59 -0.07 -22.30
N TYR A 338 14.79 0.81 -21.29
CA TYR A 338 16.10 1.36 -20.91
C TYR A 338 16.63 0.78 -19.60
#